data_f35914b95c1e41f3955209d4113c10c1
#
_entry.id   f35914b95c1e41f3955209d4113c10c1
#
_cell.length_a   1.000
_cell.length_b   1.000
_cell.length_c   1.000
_cell.angle_alpha   90.00
_cell.angle_beta   90.00
_cell.angle_gamma   90.00
#
_symmetry.space_group_name_H-M   'P 1'
#
loop_
_entity.id
_entity.type
_entity.pdbx_description
1 polymer ?
#
loop_
_entity_poly.entity_id
_entity_poly.type
_entity_poly.pdbx_seq_one_letter_code
_entity_poly.pdbx_strand_id
1 'polypeptide(L)'
;MHRLLVTLVGGALLAGCTSTVTGAGQQVPAPASSATGGAGSSSSAESSSGGSATASSPAASSPARVSIDKLRAGDCIDPVPVGSASVEDLPVVSCGLPHDEEVIAVPDLGAGSWPGDTQINARSDNVCSTQFASYVGIPVDQSRYDLSWYSPDQETWQGGDHAVVCTASDSRGKTTGTLRGTGQ
;
A
#
# COMPACT_ATOMS: atom_id res chain seq x y z
N MET A 1 8.04 -17.58 52.91
CA MET A 1 9.52 -17.49 52.98
C MET A 1 10.08 -18.64 52.18
N HIS A 2 10.38 -18.51 50.90
CA HIS A 2 11.28 -19.40 50.15
C HIS A 2 11.93 -18.57 49.06
N ARG A 3 13.20 -18.31 49.28
CA ARG A 3 14.09 -17.66 48.31
C ARG A 3 14.57 -18.75 47.35
N LEU A 4 14.34 -18.60 46.06
CA LEU A 4 15.07 -19.36 45.05
C LEU A 4 16.05 -18.42 44.35
N LEU A 5 17.33 -18.73 44.52
CA LEU A 5 18.45 -18.20 43.77
C LEU A 5 18.37 -18.83 42.35
N VAL A 6 18.45 -18.01 41.31
CA VAL A 6 18.77 -18.46 39.96
C VAL A 6 20.10 -17.86 39.52
N THR A 7 21.00 -18.75 39.26
CA THR A 7 22.38 -18.53 38.82
C THR A 7 22.40 -18.09 37.36
N LEU A 8 23.17 -17.02 37.10
CA LEU A 8 23.63 -16.56 35.79
C LEU A 8 24.67 -17.53 35.22
N VAL A 9 24.48 -18.01 34.02
CA VAL A 9 25.52 -18.62 33.19
C VAL A 9 25.68 -17.77 31.93
N GLY A 10 26.82 -17.12 31.84
CA GLY A 10 27.24 -16.38 30.65
C GLY A 10 27.73 -17.35 29.55
N GLY A 11 27.55 -16.94 28.33
CA GLY A 11 28.14 -17.60 27.17
C GLY A 11 28.21 -16.60 26.02
N ALA A 12 29.37 -15.94 25.88
CA ALA A 12 29.69 -15.16 24.69
C ALA A 12 30.31 -16.07 23.64
N LEU A 13 29.77 -16.02 22.42
CA LEU A 13 30.42 -16.53 21.21
C LEU A 13 30.27 -15.52 20.11
N LEU A 14 31.33 -14.77 19.86
CA LEU A 14 31.55 -13.95 18.67
C LEU A 14 32.05 -14.86 17.55
N ALA A 15 31.31 -14.92 16.44
CA ALA A 15 31.83 -15.44 15.19
C ALA A 15 31.58 -14.39 14.11
N GLY A 16 32.62 -13.63 13.78
CA GLY A 16 32.64 -12.74 12.63
C GLY A 16 32.84 -13.52 11.35
N CYS A 17 31.99 -13.29 10.35
CA CYS A 17 32.25 -13.64 8.96
C CYS A 17 32.37 -12.38 8.14
N THR A 18 33.59 -12.01 7.82
CA THR A 18 33.92 -11.01 6.78
C THR A 18 33.94 -11.70 5.43
N SER A 19 32.98 -11.40 4.58
CA SER A 19 32.99 -11.80 3.18
C SER A 19 33.41 -10.61 2.32
N THR A 20 34.64 -10.63 1.84
CA THR A 20 35.14 -9.73 0.81
C THR A 20 34.72 -10.26 -0.56
N VAL A 21 33.83 -9.55 -1.27
CA VAL A 21 33.51 -9.80 -2.66
C VAL A 21 34.34 -8.87 -3.53
N THR A 22 35.32 -9.45 -4.19
CA THR A 22 36.06 -8.79 -5.28
C THR A 22 35.32 -9.11 -6.58
N GLY A 23 34.54 -8.17 -7.07
CA GLY A 23 33.85 -8.26 -8.36
C GLY A 23 34.60 -7.45 -9.41
N ALA A 24 35.25 -8.13 -10.35
CA ALA A 24 35.84 -7.52 -11.54
C ALA A 24 34.70 -7.09 -12.49
N GLY A 25 34.72 -5.82 -12.87
CA GLY A 25 33.82 -5.27 -13.87
C GLY A 25 34.08 -5.81 -15.26
N GLN A 26 33.04 -6.31 -15.91
CA GLN A 26 33.06 -6.55 -17.36
C GLN A 26 32.21 -5.47 -18.02
N GLN A 27 32.90 -4.65 -18.83
CA GLN A 27 32.30 -3.71 -19.76
C GLN A 27 31.75 -4.48 -20.95
N VAL A 28 30.45 -4.30 -21.23
CA VAL A 28 29.83 -4.75 -22.48
C VAL A 28 29.85 -3.58 -23.47
N PRO A 29 30.37 -3.75 -24.70
CA PRO A 29 30.37 -2.68 -25.68
C PRO A 29 28.98 -2.49 -26.32
N ALA A 30 28.62 -1.21 -26.51
CA ALA A 30 27.43 -0.79 -27.24
C ALA A 30 27.51 -1.08 -28.75
N PRO A 31 26.40 -1.47 -29.38
CA PRO A 31 26.36 -1.53 -30.86
C PRO A 31 26.14 -0.14 -31.45
N ALA A 32 26.92 0.12 -32.49
CA ALA A 32 26.93 1.35 -33.27
C ALA A 32 25.65 1.52 -34.11
N SER A 33 25.19 2.75 -34.15
CA SER A 33 24.12 3.23 -35.02
C SER A 33 24.57 3.33 -36.46
N SER A 34 23.82 2.76 -37.39
CA SER A 34 23.94 3.04 -38.82
C SER A 34 22.75 3.93 -39.23
N ALA A 35 23.08 5.13 -39.61
CA ALA A 35 22.17 6.05 -40.27
C ALA A 35 22.11 5.71 -41.79
N THR A 36 20.90 5.64 -42.32
CA THR A 36 20.71 5.75 -43.79
C THR A 36 19.51 6.66 -44.02
N GLY A 37 19.77 7.72 -44.74
CA GLY A 37 18.80 8.74 -45.09
C GLY A 37 17.87 8.29 -46.21
N GLY A 38 16.76 8.95 -46.34
CA GLY A 38 15.79 8.85 -47.42
C GLY A 38 14.99 10.14 -47.48
N ALA A 39 15.31 10.96 -48.47
CA ALA A 39 14.58 12.17 -48.83
C ALA A 39 13.40 11.83 -49.74
N GLY A 40 12.31 12.59 -49.66
CA GLY A 40 11.16 12.52 -50.58
C GLY A 40 10.05 13.46 -50.05
N SER A 41 10.07 14.64 -50.47
CA SER A 41 9.26 15.51 -51.33
C SER A 41 7.76 15.55 -51.08
N SER A 42 7.35 16.74 -50.72
CA SER A 42 6.23 17.59 -51.20
C SER A 42 4.85 17.00 -51.45
N SER A 43 3.82 17.54 -50.80
CA SER A 43 2.86 18.42 -51.47
C SER A 43 1.62 18.70 -50.58
N SER A 44 1.28 19.96 -50.64
CA SER A 44 -0.06 20.56 -50.68
C SER A 44 -0.84 20.75 -49.41
N ALA A 45 -1.02 22.01 -49.17
CA ALA A 45 -1.93 22.67 -48.31
C ALA A 45 -3.39 22.34 -48.62
N GLU A 46 -4.18 22.13 -47.53
CA GLU A 46 -5.58 22.56 -47.53
C GLU A 46 -5.91 23.16 -46.17
N SER A 47 -6.23 24.42 -46.22
CA SER A 47 -6.83 25.16 -45.15
C SER A 47 -8.23 24.64 -44.87
N SER A 48 -8.45 24.23 -43.63
CA SER A 48 -9.83 24.12 -43.11
C SER A 48 -9.89 24.80 -41.78
N SER A 49 -10.73 25.80 -41.78
CA SER A 49 -11.08 26.72 -40.73
C SER A 49 -11.48 26.08 -39.40
N GLY A 50 -10.97 26.61 -38.30
CA GLY A 50 -11.77 27.06 -37.18
C GLY A 50 -12.68 26.08 -36.48
N GLY A 51 -12.18 25.53 -35.42
CA GLY A 51 -12.95 25.02 -34.31
C GLY A 51 -12.09 25.13 -33.07
N SER A 52 -12.09 26.30 -32.42
CA SER A 52 -11.63 26.41 -31.04
C SER A 52 -12.57 25.58 -30.16
N ALA A 53 -12.30 24.30 -30.10
CA ALA A 53 -12.81 23.50 -29.02
C ALA A 53 -12.06 23.97 -27.77
N THR A 54 -12.72 24.82 -27.00
CA THR A 54 -12.35 25.08 -25.60
C THR A 54 -12.40 23.72 -24.93
N ALA A 55 -11.24 23.08 -24.79
CA ALA A 55 -11.11 21.92 -23.94
C ALA A 55 -11.39 22.41 -22.52
N SER A 56 -12.63 22.24 -22.08
CA SER A 56 -12.96 22.31 -20.67
C SER A 56 -12.10 21.25 -19.99
N SER A 57 -11.01 21.68 -19.32
CA SER A 57 -10.33 20.80 -18.38
C SER A 57 -11.40 20.24 -17.45
N PRO A 58 -11.50 18.93 -17.29
CA PRO A 58 -12.35 18.38 -16.25
C PRO A 58 -11.90 18.99 -14.95
N ALA A 59 -12.78 19.76 -14.31
CA ALA A 59 -12.58 20.22 -12.96
C ALA A 59 -12.24 18.98 -12.14
N ALA A 60 -11.03 18.97 -11.53
CA ALA A 60 -10.63 17.91 -10.64
C ALA A 60 -11.66 17.88 -9.51
N SER A 61 -12.61 16.98 -9.59
CA SER A 61 -13.58 16.77 -8.53
C SER A 61 -12.80 16.36 -7.29
N SER A 62 -12.97 17.11 -6.19
CA SER A 62 -12.39 16.72 -4.90
C SER A 62 -12.77 15.27 -4.62
N PRO A 63 -11.85 14.44 -4.08
CA PRO A 63 -12.14 13.07 -3.72
C PRO A 63 -13.39 13.00 -2.83
N ALA A 64 -14.24 12.01 -3.07
CA ALA A 64 -15.38 11.76 -2.18
C ALA A 64 -14.83 11.28 -0.83
N ARG A 65 -15.29 11.88 0.26
CA ARG A 65 -14.98 11.40 1.60
C ARG A 65 -15.99 10.33 2.01
N VAL A 66 -15.48 9.21 2.46
CA VAL A 66 -16.28 8.04 2.85
C VAL A 66 -15.94 7.73 4.31
N SER A 67 -16.97 7.55 5.13
CA SER A 67 -16.80 7.14 6.52
C SER A 67 -16.14 5.77 6.60
N ILE A 68 -15.22 5.59 7.55
CA ILE A 68 -14.38 4.40 7.67
C ILE A 68 -15.22 3.12 7.77
N ASP A 69 -16.39 3.17 8.41
CA ASP A 69 -17.35 2.07 8.54
C ASP A 69 -18.08 1.70 7.23
N LYS A 70 -17.92 2.52 6.19
CA LYS A 70 -18.50 2.31 4.85
C LYS A 70 -17.47 1.86 3.81
N LEU A 71 -16.19 1.83 4.15
CA LEU A 71 -15.14 1.36 3.26
C LEU A 71 -15.32 -0.12 2.93
N ARG A 72 -14.87 -0.51 1.75
CA ARG A 72 -15.00 -1.88 1.23
C ARG A 72 -13.71 -2.31 0.55
N ALA A 73 -13.50 -3.61 0.50
CA ALA A 73 -12.39 -4.18 -0.25
C ALA A 73 -12.42 -3.73 -1.72
N GLY A 74 -11.34 -3.14 -2.18
CA GLY A 74 -11.16 -2.53 -3.49
C GLY A 74 -11.29 -1.02 -3.53
N ASP A 75 -11.62 -0.36 -2.40
CA ASP A 75 -11.57 1.09 -2.32
C ASP A 75 -10.11 1.57 -2.27
N CYS A 76 -9.77 2.51 -3.14
CA CYS A 76 -8.45 3.15 -3.14
C CYS A 76 -8.55 4.48 -2.41
N ILE A 77 -7.66 4.70 -1.45
CA ILE A 77 -7.73 5.80 -0.51
C ILE A 77 -6.41 6.59 -0.42
N ASP A 78 -6.55 7.86 -0.09
CA ASP A 78 -5.44 8.73 0.29
C ASP A 78 -5.60 9.07 1.78
N PRO A 79 -4.89 8.38 2.71
CA PRO A 79 -5.06 8.63 4.13
C PRO A 79 -4.67 10.06 4.49
N VAL A 80 -5.32 10.57 5.54
CA VAL A 80 -4.97 11.87 6.11
C VAL A 80 -3.63 11.77 6.84
N PRO A 81 -2.83 12.85 6.88
CA PRO A 81 -1.55 12.84 7.56
C PRO A 81 -1.64 12.35 9.01
N VAL A 82 -0.65 11.57 9.43
CA VAL A 82 -0.50 11.09 10.81
C VAL A 82 -0.57 12.26 11.79
N GLY A 83 -1.45 12.20 12.77
CA GLY A 83 -1.67 13.26 13.76
C GLY A 83 -3.03 13.95 13.63
N SER A 84 -3.85 13.61 12.65
CA SER A 84 -5.27 13.94 12.65
C SER A 84 -5.95 13.18 13.80
N ALA A 85 -6.68 13.90 14.64
CA ALA A 85 -7.48 13.28 15.70
C ALA A 85 -8.54 12.41 15.04
N SER A 86 -8.76 11.21 15.35
CA SER A 86 -9.71 10.25 14.78
C SER A 86 -9.82 10.25 13.24
N VAL A 87 -9.74 9.07 12.66
CA VAL A 87 -9.97 8.85 11.22
C VAL A 87 -11.44 8.47 11.05
N GLU A 88 -12.31 9.46 10.93
CA GLU A 88 -13.74 9.22 10.71
C GLU A 88 -14.07 9.03 9.22
N ASP A 89 -13.48 9.88 8.37
CA ASP A 89 -13.69 9.85 6.93
C ASP A 89 -12.38 9.86 6.16
N LEU A 90 -12.30 9.01 5.14
CA LEU A 90 -11.14 8.93 4.25
C LEU A 90 -11.49 9.37 2.82
N PRO A 91 -10.57 10.10 2.14
CA PRO A 91 -10.73 10.40 0.72
C PRO A 91 -10.65 9.11 -0.10
N VAL A 92 -11.74 8.77 -0.80
CA VAL A 92 -11.77 7.65 -1.74
C VAL A 92 -11.56 8.20 -3.14
N VAL A 93 -10.64 7.61 -3.87
CA VAL A 93 -10.29 7.96 -5.25
C VAL A 93 -10.48 6.76 -6.17
N SER A 94 -10.56 7.03 -7.47
CA SER A 94 -10.51 5.92 -8.44
C SER A 94 -9.16 5.24 -8.39
N CYS A 95 -9.12 3.90 -8.33
CA CYS A 95 -7.86 3.13 -8.39
C CYS A 95 -7.07 3.35 -9.69
N GLY A 96 -7.71 3.83 -10.74
CA GLY A 96 -7.02 4.28 -11.95
C GLY A 96 -6.20 5.57 -11.80
N LEU A 97 -6.32 6.26 -10.67
CA LEU A 97 -5.52 7.42 -10.29
C LEU A 97 -4.45 7.03 -9.26
N PRO A 98 -3.37 7.82 -9.14
CA PRO A 98 -2.38 7.60 -8.07
C PRO A 98 -3.02 7.70 -6.69
N HIS A 99 -2.84 6.67 -5.85
CA HIS A 99 -3.36 6.60 -4.48
C HIS A 99 -2.33 5.97 -3.54
N ASP A 100 -2.47 6.22 -2.24
CA ASP A 100 -1.50 5.76 -1.24
C ASP A 100 -1.80 4.34 -0.76
N GLU A 101 -3.08 4.02 -0.52
CA GLU A 101 -3.49 2.72 0.04
C GLU A 101 -4.68 2.14 -0.72
N GLU A 102 -4.81 0.83 -0.70
CA GLU A 102 -6.01 0.11 -1.16
C GLU A 102 -6.57 -0.72 0.00
N VAL A 103 -7.86 -0.63 0.24
CA VAL A 103 -8.58 -1.47 1.20
C VAL A 103 -8.64 -2.90 0.67
N ILE A 104 -8.02 -3.84 1.36
CA ILE A 104 -7.95 -5.24 0.92
C ILE A 104 -9.05 -6.12 1.53
N ALA A 105 -9.51 -5.76 2.74
CA ALA A 105 -10.58 -6.46 3.44
C ALA A 105 -11.14 -5.61 4.57
N VAL A 106 -12.37 -5.94 5.01
CA VAL A 106 -13.01 -5.33 6.20
C VAL A 106 -13.61 -6.46 7.04
N PRO A 107 -12.78 -7.30 7.69
CA PRO A 107 -13.27 -8.37 8.54
C PRO A 107 -13.79 -7.86 9.88
N ASP A 108 -14.81 -8.54 10.42
CA ASP A 108 -15.32 -8.34 11.77
C ASP A 108 -14.49 -9.18 12.77
N LEU A 109 -14.04 -8.58 13.86
CA LEU A 109 -13.24 -9.24 14.90
C LEU A 109 -14.10 -10.00 15.93
N GLY A 110 -15.41 -10.00 15.78
CA GLY A 110 -16.39 -10.67 16.63
C GLY A 110 -16.81 -9.83 17.82
N ALA A 111 -18.05 -10.04 18.27
CA ALA A 111 -18.66 -9.34 19.38
C ALA A 111 -18.10 -9.81 20.74
N GLY A 112 -18.34 -9.00 21.77
CA GLY A 112 -17.98 -9.28 23.17
C GLY A 112 -17.52 -8.06 23.91
N SER A 113 -17.05 -8.24 25.13
CA SER A 113 -16.43 -7.13 25.89
C SER A 113 -15.12 -6.70 25.24
N TRP A 114 -14.80 -5.41 25.41
CA TRP A 114 -13.53 -4.86 24.91
C TRP A 114 -12.33 -5.67 25.42
N PRO A 115 -11.52 -6.23 24.50
CA PRO A 115 -10.41 -7.11 24.91
C PRO A 115 -9.11 -6.35 25.23
N GLY A 116 -9.08 -5.03 24.98
CA GLY A 116 -7.90 -4.18 25.12
C GLY A 116 -7.07 -4.03 23.84
N ASP A 117 -6.37 -2.89 23.73
CA ASP A 117 -5.61 -2.49 22.54
C ASP A 117 -4.61 -3.56 22.06
N THR A 118 -3.88 -4.18 22.99
CA THR A 118 -2.91 -5.23 22.64
C THR A 118 -3.56 -6.41 21.95
N GLN A 119 -4.74 -6.81 22.40
CA GLN A 119 -5.49 -7.94 21.84
C GLN A 119 -6.11 -7.58 20.49
N ILE A 120 -6.64 -6.36 20.37
CA ILE A 120 -7.19 -5.85 19.10
C ILE A 120 -6.09 -5.81 18.06
N ASN A 121 -4.93 -5.22 18.36
CA ASN A 121 -3.81 -5.18 17.43
C ASN A 121 -3.35 -6.58 16.99
N ALA A 122 -3.23 -7.53 17.93
CA ALA A 122 -2.82 -8.89 17.59
C ALA A 122 -3.85 -9.63 16.71
N ARG A 123 -5.14 -9.40 16.94
CA ARG A 123 -6.22 -9.98 16.11
C ARG A 123 -6.25 -9.34 14.73
N SER A 124 -6.10 -8.01 14.66
CA SER A 124 -6.04 -7.26 13.40
C SER A 124 -4.88 -7.71 12.55
N ASP A 125 -3.67 -7.80 13.12
CA ASP A 125 -2.49 -8.30 12.40
C ASP A 125 -2.74 -9.70 11.82
N ASN A 126 -3.24 -10.63 12.61
CA ASN A 126 -3.49 -12.00 12.19
C ASN A 126 -4.51 -12.09 11.05
N VAL A 127 -5.67 -11.43 11.20
CA VAL A 127 -6.72 -11.48 10.18
C VAL A 127 -6.32 -10.72 8.92
N CYS A 128 -5.71 -9.54 9.06
CA CYS A 128 -5.28 -8.75 7.92
C CYS A 128 -4.14 -9.40 7.13
N SER A 129 -3.19 -10.07 7.79
CA SER A 129 -2.15 -10.85 7.09
C SER A 129 -2.74 -11.99 6.25
N THR A 130 -3.77 -12.68 6.78
CA THR A 130 -4.48 -13.71 6.03
C THR A 130 -5.23 -13.16 4.83
N GLN A 131 -5.92 -12.02 5.02
CA GLN A 131 -6.66 -11.34 3.95
C GLN A 131 -5.71 -10.77 2.90
N PHE A 132 -4.56 -10.25 3.30
CA PHE A 132 -3.53 -9.76 2.38
C PHE A 132 -3.08 -10.84 1.42
N ALA A 133 -2.69 -12.01 1.93
CA ALA A 133 -2.26 -13.12 1.08
C ALA A 133 -3.35 -13.55 0.09
N SER A 134 -4.61 -13.54 0.52
CA SER A 134 -5.76 -13.85 -0.34
C SER A 134 -6.04 -12.78 -1.39
N TYR A 135 -5.79 -11.51 -1.06
CA TYR A 135 -6.08 -10.39 -1.93
C TYR A 135 -4.97 -10.13 -2.93
N VAL A 136 -3.73 -10.03 -2.46
CA VAL A 136 -2.53 -9.72 -3.28
C VAL A 136 -2.05 -10.94 -4.04
N GLY A 137 -2.22 -12.14 -3.48
CA GLY A 137 -1.81 -13.42 -4.08
C GLY A 137 -0.52 -13.99 -3.52
N ILE A 138 0.16 -13.30 -2.62
CA ILE A 138 1.35 -13.76 -1.88
C ILE A 138 1.32 -13.24 -0.44
N PRO A 139 2.02 -13.91 0.51
CA PRO A 139 2.16 -13.43 1.88
C PRO A 139 2.87 -12.07 1.98
N VAL A 140 2.59 -11.32 3.07
CA VAL A 140 3.16 -9.98 3.32
C VAL A 140 4.69 -10.00 3.30
N ASP A 141 5.31 -10.99 3.94
CA ASP A 141 6.77 -11.13 4.03
C ASP A 141 7.47 -11.43 2.70
N GLN A 142 6.72 -11.78 1.67
CA GLN A 142 7.19 -12.02 0.31
C GLN A 142 6.76 -10.92 -0.67
N SER A 143 5.95 -9.98 -0.20
CA SER A 143 5.41 -8.89 -1.00
C SER A 143 6.29 -7.65 -0.94
N ARG A 144 6.19 -6.83 -1.97
CA ARG A 144 6.73 -5.47 -1.95
C ARG A 144 5.77 -4.47 -1.30
N TYR A 145 4.53 -4.89 -1.05
CA TYR A 145 3.53 -4.05 -0.43
C TYR A 145 3.53 -4.24 1.07
N ASP A 146 3.31 -3.16 1.78
CA ASP A 146 3.17 -3.13 3.22
C ASP A 146 1.71 -3.34 3.61
N LEU A 147 1.50 -4.00 4.75
CA LEU A 147 0.20 -4.18 5.36
C LEU A 147 0.00 -3.16 6.48
N SER A 148 -1.14 -2.50 6.48
CA SER A 148 -1.60 -1.64 7.57
C SER A 148 -3.07 -1.92 7.90
N TRP A 149 -3.56 -1.35 9.00
CA TRP A 149 -4.97 -1.47 9.36
C TRP A 149 -5.45 -0.33 10.25
N TYR A 150 -6.75 -0.07 10.17
CA TYR A 150 -7.48 0.78 11.08
C TYR A 150 -8.34 -0.12 11.97
N SER A 151 -8.09 -0.09 13.28
CA SER A 151 -8.82 -0.87 14.27
C SER A 151 -9.83 0.00 15.01
N PRO A 152 -10.95 -0.58 15.50
CA PRO A 152 -11.81 0.11 16.44
C PRO A 152 -11.07 0.39 17.74
N ASP A 153 -11.36 1.51 18.35
CA ASP A 153 -11.00 1.81 19.74
C ASP A 153 -12.09 1.28 20.71
N GLN A 154 -11.90 1.52 22.00
CA GLN A 154 -12.83 1.05 23.01
C GLN A 154 -14.25 1.64 22.86
N GLU A 155 -14.35 2.91 22.47
CA GLU A 155 -15.64 3.61 22.31
C GLU A 155 -16.40 3.06 21.10
N THR A 156 -15.72 2.95 19.96
CA THR A 156 -16.24 2.37 18.73
C THR A 156 -16.69 0.93 18.93
N TRP A 157 -15.88 0.12 19.63
CA TRP A 157 -16.22 -1.25 20.00
C TRP A 157 -17.49 -1.35 20.85
N GLN A 158 -17.60 -0.49 21.87
CA GLN A 158 -18.81 -0.43 22.74
C GLN A 158 -20.03 0.07 21.96
N GLY A 159 -19.82 0.86 20.93
CA GLY A 159 -20.84 1.30 19.97
C GLY A 159 -21.35 0.20 19.04
N GLY A 160 -20.68 -0.97 19.04
CA GLY A 160 -21.07 -2.14 18.24
C GLY A 160 -20.35 -2.29 16.90
N ASP A 161 -19.37 -1.43 16.58
CA ASP A 161 -18.50 -1.61 15.44
C ASP A 161 -17.24 -2.38 15.87
N HIS A 162 -17.11 -3.59 15.35
CA HIS A 162 -16.02 -4.51 15.62
C HIS A 162 -15.17 -4.79 14.37
N ALA A 163 -15.40 -4.04 13.30
CA ALA A 163 -14.69 -4.23 12.05
C ALA A 163 -13.26 -3.66 12.11
N VAL A 164 -12.35 -4.31 11.42
CA VAL A 164 -11.02 -3.76 11.13
C VAL A 164 -10.89 -3.53 9.62
N VAL A 165 -10.40 -2.37 9.23
CA VAL A 165 -10.14 -2.06 7.82
C VAL A 165 -8.68 -2.39 7.53
N CYS A 166 -8.44 -3.46 6.78
CA CYS A 166 -7.11 -3.86 6.34
C CYS A 166 -6.74 -3.13 5.05
N THR A 167 -5.55 -2.56 4.99
CA THR A 167 -5.05 -1.83 3.81
C THR A 167 -3.70 -2.33 3.35
N ALA A 168 -3.40 -2.15 2.07
CA ALA A 168 -2.09 -2.40 1.51
C ALA A 168 -1.57 -1.14 0.78
N SER A 169 -0.27 -0.90 0.88
CA SER A 169 0.41 0.27 0.30
C SER A 169 1.77 -0.12 -0.28
N ASP A 170 2.35 0.73 -1.14
CA ASP A 170 3.73 0.57 -1.62
C ASP A 170 4.61 1.64 -0.95
N SER A 171 5.56 1.24 -0.11
CA SER A 171 6.48 2.15 0.58
C SER A 171 7.35 3.01 -0.36
N ARG A 172 7.37 2.68 -1.65
CA ARG A 172 8.08 3.46 -2.68
C ARG A 172 7.26 4.64 -3.20
N GLY A 173 5.99 4.75 -2.85
CA GLY A 173 5.09 5.84 -3.21
C GLY A 173 3.73 5.38 -3.71
N LYS A 174 2.97 6.31 -4.25
CA LYS A 174 1.61 6.05 -4.74
C LYS A 174 1.59 4.97 -5.84
N THR A 175 0.57 4.12 -5.77
CA THR A 175 0.28 3.12 -6.79
C THR A 175 -0.81 3.60 -7.74
N THR A 176 -0.92 2.97 -8.90
CA THR A 176 -2.01 3.17 -9.87
C THR A 176 -2.51 1.80 -10.30
N GLY A 177 -3.80 1.62 -10.32
CA GLY A 177 -4.43 0.31 -10.52
C GLY A 177 -4.67 -0.41 -9.20
N THR A 178 -5.31 -1.57 -9.26
CA THR A 178 -5.55 -2.41 -8.08
C THR A 178 -4.36 -3.29 -7.73
N LEU A 179 -4.17 -3.56 -6.45
CA LEU A 179 -3.17 -4.52 -5.94
C LEU A 179 -3.68 -5.96 -5.95
N ARG A 180 -4.97 -6.16 -6.25
CA ARG A 180 -5.61 -7.48 -6.24
C ARG A 180 -4.97 -8.43 -7.25
N GLY A 181 -4.46 -9.56 -6.76
CA GLY A 181 -3.91 -10.63 -7.59
C GLY A 181 -2.61 -10.25 -8.31
N THR A 182 -1.93 -9.18 -7.90
CA THR A 182 -0.67 -8.75 -8.52
C THR A 182 0.47 -9.72 -8.27
N GLY A 183 0.46 -10.44 -7.16
CA GLY A 183 1.52 -11.37 -6.79
C GLY A 183 2.90 -10.70 -6.58
N GLN A 184 2.93 -9.44 -6.12
CA GLN A 184 4.15 -8.62 -6.02
C GLN A 184 4.46 -8.22 -4.59
#